data_059550a4c5a0b33fc11981627c9432d2
#
_entry.id   059550a4c5a0b33fc11981627c9432d2
#
_cell.length_a   1.000
_cell.length_b   1.000
_cell.length_c   1.000
_cell.angle_alpha   90.00
_cell.angle_beta   90.00
_cell.angle_gamma   90.00
#
_symmetry.space_group_name_H-M   'P 1'
#
loop_
_entity.id
_entity.type
_entity.pdbx_description
1 polymer ?
#
loop_
_entity_poly.entity_id
_entity_poly.type
_entity_poly.pdbx_seq_one_letter_code
_entity_poly.pdbx_strand_id
1 'polypeptide(L)'
;KKKTIPIGDWRHHGGSHNSDKYAPLDQITGSNFPQLEVVWRYRSPDLDLPEDLAYPTGDYRAVPLIVNGIMYVNSNHGLISALDSTTGEELWVFDPKSYELGPPLFSPLQTRGIEYWTDGEIERIFIATSGKQLVSVDIQTGQPDPNFGNNGYVDLKQNFGRLEFEMNNITHGAPPIAVGSTVIVGSKIYDFSMFNRSPP
;
A
#
# COMPACT_ATOMS: atom_id res chain seq x y z
N LYS A 1 -25.74 -11.79 5.55
CA LYS A 1 -24.95 -12.57 6.55
C LYS A 1 -23.56 -11.98 6.58
N LYS A 2 -23.08 -11.55 7.76
CA LYS A 2 -21.65 -11.16 7.92
C LYS A 2 -20.78 -12.36 7.54
N LYS A 3 -19.97 -12.22 6.49
CA LYS A 3 -19.01 -13.25 6.10
C LYS A 3 -17.96 -13.32 7.22
N THR A 4 -17.77 -14.47 7.82
CA THR A 4 -16.75 -14.65 8.87
C THR A 4 -15.38 -14.47 8.23
N ILE A 5 -14.54 -13.61 8.82
CA ILE A 5 -13.15 -13.43 8.38
C ILE A 5 -12.39 -14.72 8.73
N PRO A 6 -11.67 -15.34 7.78
CA PRO A 6 -10.87 -16.53 8.06
C PRO A 6 -9.82 -16.26 9.15
N ILE A 7 -9.55 -17.27 9.98
CA ILE A 7 -8.44 -17.21 10.94
C ILE A 7 -7.12 -17.14 10.16
N GLY A 8 -6.29 -16.15 10.52
CA GLY A 8 -5.02 -15.89 9.83
C GLY A 8 -5.06 -14.75 8.83
N ASP A 9 -6.25 -14.26 8.46
CA ASP A 9 -6.36 -13.05 7.64
C ASP A 9 -5.92 -11.81 8.44
N TRP A 10 -5.23 -10.91 7.72
CA TRP A 10 -4.80 -9.61 8.22
C TRP A 10 -5.16 -8.55 7.17
N ARG A 11 -6.39 -8.08 7.20
CA ARG A 11 -7.01 -7.34 6.08
C ARG A 11 -6.75 -5.83 6.10
N HIS A 12 -6.27 -5.29 7.22
CA HIS A 12 -6.03 -3.87 7.40
C HIS A 12 -4.67 -3.64 8.05
N HIS A 13 -4.10 -2.44 7.88
CA HIS A 13 -2.79 -2.08 8.44
C HIS A 13 -2.67 -2.40 9.94
N GLY A 14 -3.73 -2.18 10.71
CA GLY A 14 -3.80 -2.49 12.13
C GLY A 14 -4.46 -3.83 12.48
N GLY A 15 -4.60 -4.75 11.53
CA GLY A 15 -5.33 -6.01 11.68
C GLY A 15 -6.81 -5.87 11.39
N SER A 16 -7.46 -4.93 12.03
CA SER A 16 -8.86 -4.54 11.81
C SER A 16 -9.00 -3.01 11.72
N HIS A 17 -10.20 -2.52 11.40
CA HIS A 17 -10.52 -1.09 11.43
C HIS A 17 -10.39 -0.47 12.84
N ASN A 18 -10.41 -1.28 13.89
CA ASN A 18 -10.18 -0.82 15.26
C ASN A 18 -8.69 -0.70 15.61
N SER A 19 -7.81 -1.13 14.70
CA SER A 19 -6.35 -1.14 14.92
C SER A 19 -5.93 -1.90 16.19
N ASP A 20 -6.59 -3.02 16.46
CA ASP A 20 -6.37 -3.87 17.63
C ASP A 20 -5.04 -4.65 17.58
N LYS A 21 -4.42 -4.75 16.39
CA LYS A 21 -3.11 -5.40 16.17
C LYS A 21 -3.03 -6.81 16.76
N TYR A 22 -4.14 -7.53 16.69
CA TYR A 22 -4.30 -8.85 17.25
C TYR A 22 -4.83 -9.83 16.23
N ALA A 23 -4.22 -11.02 16.17
CA ALA A 23 -4.73 -12.19 15.48
C ALA A 23 -4.83 -13.34 16.48
N PRO A 24 -5.94 -14.10 16.50
CA PRO A 24 -6.14 -15.21 17.44
C PRO A 24 -5.36 -16.48 16.98
N LEU A 25 -4.05 -16.32 16.81
CA LEU A 25 -3.12 -17.36 16.41
C LEU A 25 -2.34 -17.85 17.63
N ASP A 26 -2.26 -19.16 17.83
CA ASP A 26 -1.63 -19.81 18.98
C ASP A 26 -0.61 -20.89 18.60
N GLN A 27 -0.33 -21.04 17.30
CA GLN A 27 0.59 -22.10 16.83
C GLN A 27 2.04 -21.87 17.27
N ILE A 28 2.46 -20.60 17.47
CA ILE A 28 3.80 -20.28 17.92
C ILE A 28 3.77 -20.07 19.43
N THR A 29 4.58 -20.87 20.13
CA THR A 29 4.69 -20.89 21.59
C THR A 29 6.15 -20.71 22.00
N GLY A 30 6.43 -20.41 23.26
CA GLY A 30 7.80 -20.34 23.77
C GLY A 30 8.59 -21.65 23.61
N SER A 31 7.90 -22.79 23.55
CA SER A 31 8.55 -24.11 23.39
C SER A 31 8.93 -24.43 21.96
N ASN A 32 8.19 -23.95 20.95
CA ASN A 32 8.50 -24.24 19.54
C ASN A 32 9.15 -23.06 18.80
N PHE A 33 9.20 -21.87 19.41
CA PHE A 33 9.85 -20.70 18.81
C PHE A 33 11.30 -20.96 18.33
N PRO A 34 12.17 -21.67 19.10
CA PRO A 34 13.52 -21.98 18.64
C PRO A 34 13.60 -22.93 17.44
N GLN A 35 12.50 -23.53 17.04
CA GLN A 35 12.40 -24.49 15.92
C GLN A 35 11.90 -23.82 14.63
N LEU A 36 11.61 -22.49 14.67
CA LEU A 36 11.17 -21.77 13.48
C LEU A 36 12.29 -21.67 12.46
N GLU A 37 11.94 -21.96 11.22
CA GLU A 37 12.83 -21.88 10.07
C GLU A 37 12.27 -20.93 9.01
N VAL A 38 13.15 -20.34 8.22
CA VAL A 38 12.76 -19.53 7.06
C VAL A 38 12.34 -20.44 5.94
N VAL A 39 11.03 -20.51 5.64
CA VAL A 39 10.48 -21.40 4.60
C VAL A 39 10.59 -20.82 3.20
N TRP A 40 10.56 -19.48 3.05
CA TRP A 40 10.75 -18.80 1.77
C TRP A 40 11.28 -17.38 1.97
N ARG A 41 11.75 -16.76 0.89
CA ARG A 41 12.16 -15.36 0.83
C ARG A 41 11.62 -14.75 -0.46
N TYR A 42 11.10 -13.55 -0.38
CA TYR A 42 10.65 -12.79 -1.53
C TYR A 42 11.63 -11.64 -1.82
N ARG A 43 11.96 -11.47 -3.10
CA ARG A 43 12.81 -10.40 -3.57
C ARG A 43 11.93 -9.25 -4.06
N SER A 44 12.12 -8.04 -3.53
CA SER A 44 11.33 -6.88 -3.94
C SER A 44 11.49 -6.58 -5.43
N PRO A 45 10.40 -6.32 -6.18
CA PRO A 45 10.46 -5.93 -7.58
C PRO A 45 11.13 -4.55 -7.79
N ASP A 46 11.26 -3.73 -6.75
CA ASP A 46 12.01 -2.46 -6.83
C ASP A 46 13.44 -2.65 -7.31
N LEU A 47 14.02 -3.83 -7.09
CA LEU A 47 15.39 -4.15 -7.49
C LEU A 47 15.58 -4.36 -9.00
N ASP A 48 14.49 -4.42 -9.74
CA ASP A 48 14.48 -4.57 -11.19
C ASP A 48 14.10 -3.26 -11.93
N LEU A 49 13.88 -2.18 -11.15
CA LEU A 49 13.63 -0.87 -11.74
C LEU A 49 14.89 -0.34 -12.44
N PRO A 50 14.72 0.43 -13.54
CA PRO A 50 15.82 1.14 -14.18
C PRO A 50 16.60 2.01 -13.18
N GLU A 51 17.92 2.00 -13.24
CA GLU A 51 18.80 2.67 -12.27
C GLU A 51 18.52 4.18 -12.16
N ASP A 52 18.19 4.82 -13.28
CA ASP A 52 17.84 6.25 -13.37
C ASP A 52 16.46 6.58 -12.79
N LEU A 53 15.59 5.57 -12.60
CA LEU A 53 14.25 5.69 -12.03
C LEU A 53 14.15 5.09 -10.61
N ALA A 54 15.16 4.38 -10.16
CA ALA A 54 15.22 3.77 -8.83
C ALA A 54 15.63 4.81 -7.79
N TYR A 55 14.69 5.66 -7.38
CA TYR A 55 14.94 6.66 -6.34
C TYR A 55 15.36 6.00 -5.00
N PRO A 56 16.22 6.67 -4.20
CA PRO A 56 16.61 6.15 -2.90
C PRO A 56 15.42 5.81 -2.02
N THR A 57 15.42 4.61 -1.47
CA THR A 57 14.37 4.12 -0.56
C THR A 57 14.85 4.18 0.89
N GLY A 58 13.92 4.47 1.79
CA GLY A 58 14.14 4.38 3.24
C GLY A 58 13.86 2.98 3.78
N ASP A 59 13.71 2.91 5.09
CA ASP A 59 13.32 1.67 5.77
C ASP A 59 11.98 1.16 5.20
N TYR A 60 11.88 -0.13 5.04
CA TYR A 60 10.60 -0.77 4.74
C TYR A 60 9.69 -0.72 5.97
N ARG A 61 8.56 -0.03 5.86
CA ARG A 61 7.61 0.19 6.96
C ARG A 61 6.19 -0.24 6.64
N ALA A 62 6.00 -0.88 5.49
CA ALA A 62 4.70 -1.38 5.11
C ALA A 62 4.33 -2.63 5.93
N VAL A 63 3.05 -2.76 6.20
CA VAL A 63 2.48 -3.97 6.81
C VAL A 63 1.85 -4.79 5.69
N PRO A 64 2.30 -6.02 5.44
CA PRO A 64 1.65 -6.91 4.49
C PRO A 64 0.21 -7.19 4.91
N LEU A 65 -0.69 -7.31 3.94
CA LEU A 65 -2.05 -7.79 4.18
C LEU A 65 -2.14 -9.26 3.81
N ILE A 66 -2.99 -10.01 4.52
CA ILE A 66 -3.30 -11.41 4.19
C ILE A 66 -4.82 -11.51 4.03
N VAL A 67 -5.25 -11.94 2.85
CA VAL A 67 -6.65 -12.14 2.51
C VAL A 67 -6.81 -13.48 1.83
N ASN A 68 -7.58 -14.37 2.45
CA ASN A 68 -7.87 -15.70 1.90
C ASN A 68 -6.60 -16.50 1.50
N GLY A 69 -5.55 -16.42 2.31
CA GLY A 69 -4.29 -17.13 2.07
C GLY A 69 -3.33 -16.47 1.08
N ILE A 70 -3.69 -15.35 0.49
CA ILE A 70 -2.81 -14.55 -0.37
C ILE A 70 -2.24 -13.39 0.43
N MET A 71 -0.93 -13.21 0.36
CA MET A 71 -0.21 -12.10 0.97
C MET A 71 -0.02 -11.00 -0.06
N TYR A 72 -0.46 -9.79 0.28
CA TYR A 72 -0.27 -8.59 -0.53
C TYR A 72 0.78 -7.71 0.14
N VAL A 73 1.84 -7.40 -0.58
CA VAL A 73 2.93 -6.54 -0.11
C VAL A 73 3.12 -5.39 -1.09
N ASN A 74 3.43 -4.21 -0.58
CA ASN A 74 3.83 -3.11 -1.44
C ASN A 74 5.30 -2.76 -1.23
N SER A 75 5.95 -2.33 -2.29
CA SER A 75 7.32 -1.82 -2.25
C SER A 75 7.36 -0.33 -1.87
N ASN A 76 8.55 0.22 -1.67
CA ASN A 76 8.72 1.64 -1.41
C ASN A 76 8.42 2.51 -2.64
N HIS A 77 8.59 1.99 -3.86
CA HIS A 77 8.20 2.67 -5.11
C HIS A 77 6.70 2.53 -5.42
N GLY A 78 5.96 1.75 -4.61
CA GLY A 78 4.51 1.60 -4.73
C GLY A 78 4.07 0.44 -5.61
N LEU A 79 4.98 -0.46 -6.01
CA LEU A 79 4.60 -1.70 -6.66
C LEU A 79 3.85 -2.58 -5.66
N ILE A 80 2.86 -3.33 -6.11
CA ILE A 80 2.11 -4.27 -5.28
C ILE A 80 2.33 -5.68 -5.82
N SER A 81 2.71 -6.60 -4.93
CA SER A 81 2.86 -8.01 -5.27
C SER A 81 1.85 -8.86 -4.50
N ALA A 82 1.23 -9.81 -5.18
CA ALA A 82 0.44 -10.86 -4.56
C ALA A 82 1.24 -12.16 -4.52
N LEU A 83 1.34 -12.74 -3.34
CA LEU A 83 2.11 -13.95 -3.10
C LEU A 83 1.21 -15.02 -2.47
N ASP A 84 1.39 -16.27 -2.83
CA ASP A 84 0.89 -17.36 -2.00
C ASP A 84 1.59 -17.29 -0.64
N SER A 85 0.82 -17.12 0.44
CA SER A 85 1.39 -16.90 1.77
C SER A 85 2.13 -18.12 2.33
N THR A 86 1.88 -19.32 1.80
CA THR A 86 2.49 -20.57 2.23
C THR A 86 3.82 -20.82 1.53
N THR A 87 3.87 -20.57 0.22
CA THR A 87 5.02 -20.93 -0.62
C THR A 87 5.92 -19.74 -0.96
N GLY A 88 5.39 -18.51 -0.86
CA GLY A 88 6.05 -17.31 -1.33
C GLY A 88 6.05 -17.15 -2.86
N GLU A 89 5.30 -18.01 -3.59
CA GLU A 89 5.15 -17.91 -5.04
C GLU A 89 4.47 -16.60 -5.43
N GLU A 90 5.05 -15.89 -6.40
CA GLU A 90 4.48 -14.66 -6.93
C GLU A 90 3.35 -14.99 -7.90
N LEU A 91 2.15 -14.51 -7.60
CA LEU A 91 0.95 -14.69 -8.42
C LEU A 91 0.83 -13.57 -9.45
N TRP A 92 1.08 -12.34 -9.05
CA TRP A 92 1.13 -11.16 -9.91
C TRP A 92 1.88 -10.00 -9.24
N VAL A 93 2.37 -9.10 -10.07
CA VAL A 93 2.91 -7.79 -9.67
C VAL A 93 2.16 -6.70 -10.42
N PHE A 94 1.71 -5.69 -9.71
CA PHE A 94 1.18 -4.45 -10.25
C PHE A 94 2.21 -3.34 -10.09
N ASP A 95 2.52 -2.65 -11.19
CA ASP A 95 3.40 -1.49 -11.21
C ASP A 95 2.60 -0.23 -11.57
N PRO A 96 2.38 0.71 -10.64
CA PRO A 96 1.68 1.97 -10.91
C PRO A 96 2.51 2.96 -11.72
N LYS A 97 3.80 2.69 -11.96
CA LYS A 97 4.77 3.56 -12.62
C LYS A 97 4.85 4.97 -12.04
N SER A 98 4.58 5.09 -10.75
CA SER A 98 4.55 6.37 -10.05
C SER A 98 5.90 7.08 -10.05
N TYR A 99 6.99 6.33 -10.19
CA TYR A 99 8.36 6.83 -10.30
C TYR A 99 8.63 7.54 -11.64
N GLU A 100 7.86 7.25 -12.70
CA GLU A 100 7.94 7.95 -13.99
C GLU A 100 7.35 9.38 -13.94
N LEU A 101 6.57 9.69 -12.90
CA LEU A 101 5.93 11.00 -12.72
C LEU A 101 6.87 12.05 -12.11
N GLY A 102 8.13 11.73 -11.97
CA GLY A 102 9.19 12.58 -11.47
C GLY A 102 9.67 12.20 -10.07
N PRO A 103 10.70 12.91 -9.58
CA PRO A 103 11.31 12.61 -8.30
C PRO A 103 10.33 12.80 -7.15
N PRO A 104 10.43 11.96 -6.11
CA PRO A 104 9.60 12.11 -4.91
C PRO A 104 9.96 13.41 -4.19
N LEU A 105 8.94 14.05 -3.62
CA LEU A 105 9.14 15.27 -2.82
C LEU A 105 10.03 15.02 -1.60
N PHE A 106 9.92 13.82 -1.05
CA PHE A 106 10.73 13.38 0.09
C PHE A 106 11.57 12.18 -0.30
N SER A 107 12.86 12.30 -0.07
CA SER A 107 13.81 11.20 -0.15
C SER A 107 14.33 10.90 1.26
N PRO A 108 14.45 9.65 1.64
CA PRO A 108 14.16 8.43 0.88
C PRO A 108 12.66 8.11 0.79
N LEU A 109 12.25 7.42 -0.28
CA LEU A 109 10.87 6.96 -0.49
C LEU A 109 10.44 6.00 0.62
N GLN A 110 9.22 6.19 1.11
CA GLN A 110 8.59 5.31 2.09
C GLN A 110 7.10 5.22 1.82
N THR A 111 6.63 4.05 1.44
CA THR A 111 5.21 3.73 1.37
C THR A 111 4.87 2.76 2.50
N ARG A 112 3.92 3.13 3.37
CA ARG A 112 3.69 2.42 4.63
C ARG A 112 2.65 1.33 4.54
N GLY A 113 1.99 1.16 3.42
CA GLY A 113 1.03 0.08 3.23
C GLY A 113 -0.03 0.38 2.19
N ILE A 114 -0.88 -0.59 2.08
CA ILE A 114 -2.03 -0.69 1.20
C ILE A 114 -3.27 -0.92 2.05
N GLU A 115 -4.46 -0.73 1.46
CA GLU A 115 -5.73 -1.00 2.12
C GLU A 115 -6.55 -1.97 1.28
N TYR A 116 -7.11 -2.99 1.93
CA TYR A 116 -8.07 -3.92 1.34
C TYR A 116 -9.50 -3.43 1.55
N TRP A 117 -10.33 -3.60 0.53
CA TRP A 117 -11.74 -3.29 0.58
C TRP A 117 -12.58 -4.33 -0.17
N THR A 118 -13.79 -4.58 0.33
CA THR A 118 -14.80 -5.39 -0.35
C THR A 118 -16.20 -4.91 -0.01
N ASP A 119 -17.10 -5.02 -0.97
CA ASP A 119 -18.57 -4.91 -0.75
C ASP A 119 -19.24 -6.29 -0.60
N GLY A 120 -18.44 -7.37 -0.67
CA GLY A 120 -18.89 -8.76 -0.61
C GLY A 120 -18.92 -9.46 -1.96
N GLU A 121 -18.85 -8.74 -3.07
CA GLU A 121 -18.79 -9.25 -4.45
C GLU A 121 -17.48 -8.85 -5.11
N ILE A 122 -17.08 -7.61 -4.96
CA ILE A 122 -15.86 -7.04 -5.52
C ILE A 122 -14.83 -6.91 -4.41
N GLU A 123 -13.58 -7.21 -4.72
CA GLU A 123 -12.44 -7.10 -3.81
C GLU A 123 -11.33 -6.25 -4.43
N ARG A 124 -10.80 -5.28 -3.68
CA ARG A 124 -9.84 -4.29 -4.17
C ARG A 124 -8.73 -4.03 -3.18
N ILE A 125 -7.59 -3.60 -3.71
CA ILE A 125 -6.52 -2.98 -2.93
C ILE A 125 -6.36 -1.54 -3.39
N PHE A 126 -6.25 -0.63 -2.42
CA PHE A 126 -5.95 0.78 -2.65
C PHE A 126 -4.53 1.10 -2.20
N ILE A 127 -3.84 1.91 -3.00
CA ILE A 127 -2.54 2.49 -2.65
C ILE A 127 -2.52 3.98 -3.00
N ALA A 128 -1.97 4.80 -2.10
CA ALA A 128 -1.63 6.18 -2.39
C ALA A 128 -0.14 6.25 -2.72
N THR A 129 0.19 6.65 -3.95
CA THR A 129 1.55 6.61 -4.48
C THR A 129 2.32 7.92 -4.25
N SER A 130 3.65 7.86 -4.34
CA SER A 130 4.52 9.04 -4.34
C SER A 130 4.23 9.99 -5.51
N GLY A 131 3.71 9.47 -6.62
CA GLY A 131 3.24 10.24 -7.78
C GLY A 131 1.92 10.99 -7.56
N LYS A 132 1.41 11.04 -6.32
CA LYS A 132 0.18 11.74 -5.92
C LYS A 132 -1.06 11.18 -6.61
N GLN A 133 -1.12 9.88 -6.75
CA GLN A 133 -2.27 9.15 -7.28
C GLN A 133 -2.80 8.19 -6.21
N LEU A 134 -4.12 8.09 -6.11
CA LEU A 134 -4.78 6.98 -5.47
C LEU A 134 -5.12 5.95 -6.55
N VAL A 135 -4.67 4.73 -6.36
CA VAL A 135 -4.88 3.64 -7.31
C VAL A 135 -5.74 2.56 -6.66
N SER A 136 -6.69 2.03 -7.44
CA SER A 136 -7.51 0.87 -7.11
C SER A 136 -7.12 -0.30 -8.00
N VAL A 137 -6.76 -1.43 -7.39
CA VAL A 137 -6.34 -2.66 -8.06
C VAL A 137 -7.29 -3.79 -7.70
N ASP A 138 -7.77 -4.52 -8.69
CA ASP A 138 -8.52 -5.76 -8.51
C ASP A 138 -7.59 -6.83 -7.94
N ILE A 139 -7.97 -7.45 -6.83
CA ILE A 139 -7.06 -8.37 -6.12
C ILE A 139 -6.86 -9.71 -6.82
N GLN A 140 -7.78 -10.11 -7.68
CA GLN A 140 -7.71 -11.39 -8.38
C GLN A 140 -6.78 -11.30 -9.58
N THR A 141 -6.80 -10.16 -10.26
CA THR A 141 -6.10 -9.99 -11.54
C THR A 141 -4.82 -9.15 -11.44
N GLY A 142 -4.67 -8.36 -10.38
CA GLY A 142 -3.59 -7.39 -10.26
C GLY A 142 -3.72 -6.21 -11.23
N GLN A 143 -4.89 -6.02 -11.86
CA GLN A 143 -5.11 -4.96 -12.85
C GLN A 143 -5.82 -3.76 -12.20
N PRO A 144 -5.58 -2.54 -12.71
CA PRO A 144 -6.34 -1.37 -12.28
C PRO A 144 -7.84 -1.57 -12.51
N ASP A 145 -8.66 -1.17 -11.52
CA ASP A 145 -10.12 -1.26 -11.64
C ASP A 145 -10.66 -0.20 -12.61
N PRO A 146 -11.20 -0.58 -13.77
CA PRO A 146 -11.67 0.37 -14.77
C PRO A 146 -12.85 1.23 -14.32
N ASN A 147 -13.56 0.83 -13.25
CA ASN A 147 -14.70 1.54 -12.71
C ASN A 147 -14.34 2.54 -11.59
N PHE A 148 -13.05 2.62 -11.22
CA PHE A 148 -12.56 3.54 -10.21
C PHE A 148 -11.82 4.72 -10.86
N GLY A 149 -12.28 5.95 -10.59
CA GLY A 149 -11.64 7.16 -11.10
C GLY A 149 -11.49 7.17 -12.63
N ASN A 150 -10.28 7.42 -13.10
CA ASN A 150 -9.93 7.29 -14.51
C ASN A 150 -9.17 5.97 -14.72
N ASN A 151 -9.88 4.89 -15.08
CA ASN A 151 -9.31 3.56 -15.29
C ASN A 151 -8.42 3.05 -14.14
N GLY A 152 -8.90 3.18 -12.92
CA GLY A 152 -8.19 2.71 -11.73
C GLY A 152 -7.41 3.80 -10.98
N TYR A 153 -7.35 5.02 -11.50
CA TYR A 153 -6.52 6.10 -10.96
C TYR A 153 -7.33 7.34 -10.62
N VAL A 154 -7.03 7.95 -9.48
CA VAL A 154 -7.49 9.28 -9.08
C VAL A 154 -6.29 10.17 -8.85
N ASP A 155 -6.23 11.30 -9.56
CA ASP A 155 -5.20 12.32 -9.34
C ASP A 155 -5.50 13.10 -8.06
N LEU A 156 -4.65 12.93 -7.05
CA LEU A 156 -4.79 13.56 -5.74
C LEU A 156 -4.34 15.03 -5.72
N LYS A 157 -3.91 15.59 -6.85
CA LYS A 157 -3.58 17.02 -6.98
C LYS A 157 -4.79 17.88 -7.32
N GLN A 158 -5.88 17.27 -7.73
CA GLN A 158 -7.07 18.00 -8.21
C GLN A 158 -7.96 18.45 -7.06
N ASN A 159 -8.71 19.55 -7.32
CA ASN A 159 -9.77 20.09 -6.45
C ASN A 159 -9.32 20.67 -5.10
N PHE A 160 -8.03 20.94 -4.90
CA PHE A 160 -7.56 21.62 -3.70
C PHE A 160 -7.72 23.15 -3.72
N GLY A 161 -8.13 23.74 -4.85
CA GLY A 161 -8.28 25.20 -4.99
C GLY A 161 -6.99 25.99 -4.85
N ARG A 162 -5.83 25.34 -4.98
CA ARG A 162 -4.50 25.90 -4.80
C ARG A 162 -3.69 25.89 -6.09
N LEU A 163 -2.66 26.72 -6.14
CA LEU A 163 -1.74 26.75 -7.27
C LEU A 163 -0.94 25.44 -7.37
N GLU A 164 -0.67 25.00 -8.59
CA GLU A 164 0.00 23.73 -8.89
C GLU A 164 1.34 23.55 -8.15
N PHE A 165 2.12 24.62 -8.02
CA PHE A 165 3.40 24.56 -7.32
C PHE A 165 3.26 24.25 -5.81
N GLU A 166 2.15 24.66 -5.18
CA GLU A 166 1.86 24.35 -3.77
C GLU A 166 1.53 22.87 -3.58
N MET A 167 0.93 22.26 -4.58
CA MET A 167 0.64 20.82 -4.59
C MET A 167 1.90 19.97 -4.69
N ASN A 168 3.01 20.51 -5.18
CA ASN A 168 4.28 19.80 -5.18
C ASN A 168 4.86 19.57 -3.78
N ASN A 169 4.37 20.32 -2.78
CA ASN A 169 4.77 20.17 -1.38
C ASN A 169 3.95 19.12 -0.61
N ILE A 170 3.09 18.37 -1.28
CA ILE A 170 2.26 17.33 -0.69
C ILE A 170 2.73 15.96 -1.24
N THR A 171 2.81 14.97 -0.39
CA THR A 171 3.03 13.57 -0.77
C THR A 171 2.16 12.65 0.07
N HIS A 172 2.07 11.40 -0.35
CA HIS A 172 1.29 10.37 0.32
C HIS A 172 2.22 9.21 0.66
N GLY A 173 2.18 8.75 1.89
CA GLY A 173 3.00 7.63 2.35
C GLY A 173 2.30 6.80 3.41
N ALA A 174 1.14 7.24 3.90
CA ALA A 174 0.28 6.47 4.78
C ALA A 174 -0.63 5.55 3.95
N PRO A 175 -1.00 4.36 4.48
CA PRO A 175 -2.03 3.55 3.85
C PRO A 175 -3.32 4.36 3.74
N PRO A 176 -4.08 4.24 2.65
CA PRO A 176 -5.47 4.70 2.60
C PRO A 176 -6.32 3.97 3.64
N ILE A 177 -7.51 4.48 3.93
CA ILE A 177 -8.53 3.79 4.74
C ILE A 177 -9.83 3.78 3.94
N ALA A 178 -10.39 2.60 3.72
CA ALA A 178 -11.65 2.44 3.01
C ALA A 178 -12.78 2.14 4.00
N VAL A 179 -13.84 2.96 3.96
CA VAL A 179 -15.02 2.82 4.83
C VAL A 179 -16.28 2.95 3.97
N GLY A 180 -17.04 1.88 3.86
CA GLY A 180 -18.22 1.84 2.97
C GLY A 180 -17.81 2.15 1.53
N SER A 181 -18.38 3.19 0.95
CA SER A 181 -18.08 3.65 -0.43
C SER A 181 -17.03 4.78 -0.49
N THR A 182 -16.35 5.07 0.61
CA THR A 182 -15.41 6.20 0.71
C THR A 182 -14.00 5.70 0.98
N VAL A 183 -13.01 6.27 0.26
CA VAL A 183 -11.59 6.08 0.54
C VAL A 183 -11.02 7.38 1.10
N ILE A 184 -10.40 7.30 2.27
CA ILE A 184 -9.76 8.41 2.96
C ILE A 184 -8.26 8.30 2.74
N VAL A 185 -7.62 9.38 2.29
CA VAL A 185 -6.18 9.45 2.02
C VAL A 185 -5.57 10.55 2.88
N GLY A 186 -4.59 10.19 3.70
CA GLY A 186 -3.80 11.14 4.46
C GLY A 186 -2.68 11.76 3.62
N SER A 187 -2.40 13.04 3.83
CA SER A 187 -1.29 13.74 3.18
C SER A 187 -0.15 13.96 4.16
N LYS A 188 1.07 13.90 3.65
CA LYS A 188 2.27 14.38 4.33
C LYS A 188 2.63 15.73 3.72
N ILE A 189 2.73 16.74 4.57
CA ILE A 189 3.08 18.10 4.21
C ILE A 189 4.53 18.35 4.62
N TYR A 190 5.24 19.18 3.84
CA TYR A 190 6.58 19.64 4.17
C TYR A 190 6.49 20.72 5.25
N ASP A 191 6.67 20.34 6.51
CA ASP A 191 6.59 21.23 7.66
C ASP A 191 7.95 21.60 8.28
N PHE A 192 9.03 21.05 7.73
CA PHE A 192 10.41 21.46 8.07
C PHE A 192 10.76 22.75 7.36
N SER A 193 10.01 23.80 7.55
CA SER A 193 10.19 24.93 6.69
C SER A 193 11.11 25.99 7.28
N MET A 194 12.23 26.16 6.62
CA MET A 194 12.76 27.49 6.36
C MET A 194 11.94 28.25 5.27
N PHE A 195 10.88 27.64 4.73
CA PHE A 195 10.04 28.18 3.67
C PHE A 195 8.67 28.49 4.25
N ASN A 196 8.35 29.76 4.35
CA ASN A 196 7.16 30.34 4.99
C ASN A 196 5.80 30.00 4.35
N ARG A 197 5.63 28.85 3.70
CA ARG A 197 4.38 28.51 3.02
C ARG A 197 4.09 27.00 3.05
N SER A 198 3.89 26.47 4.25
CA SER A 198 3.21 25.18 4.34
C SER A 198 1.73 25.38 4.08
N PRO A 199 1.07 24.58 3.23
CA PRO A 199 -0.37 24.59 3.13
C PRO A 199 -1.00 24.20 4.48
N PRO A 200 -2.15 24.73 4.86
CA PRO A 200 -2.86 24.34 6.07
C PRO A 200 -3.35 22.91 6.03
#